data_7984e79c7643fc672cc765d4dff81c40
#
_entry.id   7984e79c7643fc672cc765d4dff81c40
#
_cell.length_a   1.000
_cell.length_b   1.000
_cell.length_c   1.000
_cell.angle_alpha   90.00
_cell.angle_beta   90.00
_cell.angle_gamma   90.00
#
_symmetry.space_group_name_H-M   'P 1'
#
loop_
_entity.id
_entity.type
_entity.pdbx_description
1 polymer ?
#
loop_
_entity_poly.entity_id
_entity_poly.type
_entity_poly.pdbx_seq_one_letter_code
_entity_poly.pdbx_strand_id
1 'polypeptide(L)'
;DFLEKLIQDDRTYSSFLLQKHGMNLEKIQDFKQNSEIENLNSYASDLTLLAQKGKIDPLIGRKFELERIIQILSRRKKNNPILIGEAGVGKTAIVEGLALAIAEKKVPKNLQNAKIFSLDIAGLLSGTKYRGDFEKRIKEVLEGLQKLPNAILFIDEIHTIVGAGATGESHTDFSNLLKPALSNGTLKCIGATTFMEYKNTFDKNKALSRRFAKINVDEPSQEEAFQILQGLKSKYEDFHKIKISDEVLQQAVVWGKKFFSDKYLPDSAIDLIDELGASYVLKAKTKKNADIKDLEQVLAKMTHHHKMFEFDQNKALMNLSLNLKAKIFGQDEVIDKLVATLKQSFAGFKNLNTPRGVFLFTGSSGVGKTELCKVLAEFLGLNLERFDMSEYAEKHSISKLIGSPAGYVGYEDGGLLSNAVRKNPFSLILFDEIEKAHPDLSNTFLQIFDNAELTDNSGLKADFKNTIIIMTSNLGLKESNELGFLSKNEEKSNRAIKDFFAPEFINRIDKILHFNDLDDTVLVKIIQKELDEISKNLKNIQLVADEKAKLYLAKKAYNKEFGVRLLKRIISEEIGEKISDEILFGKLKKGGIAKIKLNKNGKLDLIF
;
A
#
# COMPACT_ATOMS: atom_id res chain seq x y z
N ASP A 1 -48.93 22.86 -15.47
CA ASP A 1 -49.54 24.20 -15.34
C ASP A 1 -50.60 24.50 -16.42
N PHE A 2 -50.29 24.33 -17.73
CA PHE A 2 -51.27 24.57 -18.78
C PHE A 2 -52.39 23.51 -18.77
N LEU A 3 -52.04 22.23 -18.76
CA LEU A 3 -53.02 21.11 -18.71
C LEU A 3 -53.85 21.09 -17.42
N GLU A 4 -53.23 21.45 -16.27
CA GLU A 4 -53.97 21.57 -15.00
C GLU A 4 -55.01 22.69 -15.05
N LYS A 5 -54.63 23.89 -15.55
CA LYS A 5 -55.55 25.02 -15.74
C LYS A 5 -56.61 24.68 -16.76
N LEU A 6 -56.26 23.92 -17.81
CA LEU A 6 -57.21 23.54 -18.86
C LEU A 6 -58.27 22.56 -18.36
N ILE A 7 -57.90 21.60 -17.48
CA ILE A 7 -58.86 20.68 -16.86
C ILE A 7 -59.70 21.37 -15.79
N GLN A 8 -59.16 22.37 -15.10
CA GLN A 8 -59.91 23.13 -14.08
C GLN A 8 -60.94 24.10 -14.66
N ASP A 9 -60.84 24.46 -15.94
CA ASP A 9 -61.80 25.35 -16.58
C ASP A 9 -62.91 24.55 -17.28
N ASP A 10 -63.94 24.15 -16.51
CA ASP A 10 -65.09 23.36 -16.97
C ASP A 10 -65.89 24.01 -18.11
N ARG A 11 -65.58 25.22 -18.51
CA ARG A 11 -66.24 25.95 -19.59
C ARG A 11 -65.61 25.72 -20.97
N THR A 12 -64.50 24.98 -21.03
CA THR A 12 -63.82 24.75 -22.30
C THR A 12 -64.11 23.37 -22.85
N TYR A 13 -64.31 23.26 -24.18
CA TYR A 13 -64.52 22.02 -24.88
C TYR A 13 -63.28 21.09 -24.72
N SER A 14 -62.11 21.63 -24.56
CA SER A 14 -60.86 20.90 -24.31
C SER A 14 -60.88 20.21 -22.95
N SER A 15 -61.41 20.84 -21.89
CA SER A 15 -61.61 20.19 -20.57
C SER A 15 -62.53 19.00 -20.67
N PHE A 16 -63.68 19.19 -21.35
CA PHE A 16 -64.64 18.11 -21.56
C PHE A 16 -64.03 16.92 -22.32
N LEU A 17 -63.24 17.15 -23.36
CA LEU A 17 -62.57 16.06 -24.09
C LEU A 17 -61.54 15.31 -23.24
N LEU A 18 -60.74 16.04 -22.46
CA LEU A 18 -59.73 15.42 -21.57
C LEU A 18 -60.42 14.55 -20.49
N GLN A 19 -61.48 15.08 -19.87
CA GLN A 19 -62.25 14.32 -18.86
C GLN A 19 -62.96 13.10 -19.48
N LYS A 20 -63.51 13.23 -20.69
CA LYS A 20 -64.16 12.13 -21.43
C LYS A 20 -63.16 11.00 -21.77
N HIS A 21 -61.90 11.31 -22.00
CA HIS A 21 -60.83 10.32 -22.21
C HIS A 21 -60.17 9.87 -20.90
N GLY A 22 -60.78 10.15 -19.75
CA GLY A 22 -60.37 9.63 -18.44
C GLY A 22 -59.14 10.35 -17.86
N MET A 23 -58.81 11.55 -18.38
CA MET A 23 -57.82 12.42 -17.78
C MET A 23 -58.47 13.24 -16.67
N ASN A 24 -57.96 13.13 -15.46
CA ASN A 24 -58.35 13.92 -14.30
C ASN A 24 -57.09 14.61 -13.72
N LEU A 25 -57.33 15.52 -12.79
CA LEU A 25 -56.24 16.27 -12.12
C LEU A 25 -55.25 15.34 -11.43
N GLU A 26 -55.74 14.25 -10.82
CA GLU A 26 -54.88 13.23 -10.16
C GLU A 26 -53.94 12.58 -11.14
N LYS A 27 -54.41 12.15 -12.31
CA LYS A 27 -53.58 11.54 -13.34
C LYS A 27 -52.52 12.51 -13.92
N ILE A 28 -52.83 13.79 -14.04
CA ILE A 28 -51.85 14.78 -14.48
C ILE A 28 -50.80 15.04 -13.41
N GLN A 29 -51.21 15.09 -12.15
CA GLN A 29 -50.29 15.18 -11.02
C GLN A 29 -49.41 13.95 -10.91
N ASP A 30 -49.95 12.75 -11.06
CA ASP A 30 -49.20 11.49 -11.10
C ASP A 30 -48.21 11.45 -12.27
N PHE A 31 -48.64 11.90 -13.46
CA PHE A 31 -47.75 11.97 -14.63
C PHE A 31 -46.61 12.96 -14.44
N LYS A 32 -46.87 14.12 -13.87
CA LYS A 32 -45.83 15.10 -13.50
C LYS A 32 -44.87 14.51 -12.46
N GLN A 33 -45.42 13.92 -11.43
CA GLN A 33 -44.63 13.33 -10.37
C GLN A 33 -43.76 12.17 -10.89
N ASN A 34 -44.29 11.36 -11.79
CA ASN A 34 -43.52 10.27 -12.43
C ASN A 34 -42.43 10.84 -13.37
N SER A 35 -42.72 11.90 -14.15
CA SER A 35 -41.70 12.52 -15.02
C SER A 35 -40.59 13.23 -14.23
N GLU A 36 -40.94 13.86 -13.10
CA GLU A 36 -39.95 14.43 -12.18
C GLU A 36 -39.09 13.34 -11.52
N ILE A 37 -39.67 12.19 -11.17
CA ILE A 37 -38.96 11.03 -10.65
C ILE A 37 -38.07 10.40 -11.72
N GLU A 38 -38.48 10.33 -12.98
CA GLU A 38 -37.65 9.83 -14.09
C GLU A 38 -36.44 10.75 -14.33
N ASN A 39 -36.62 12.07 -14.30
CA ASN A 39 -35.51 13.02 -14.38
C ASN A 39 -34.56 12.92 -13.18
N LEU A 40 -35.11 12.71 -11.99
CA LEU A 40 -34.31 12.51 -10.78
C LEU A 40 -33.50 11.22 -10.85
N ASN A 41 -34.09 10.13 -11.35
CA ASN A 41 -33.43 8.83 -11.52
C ASN A 41 -32.28 8.86 -12.55
N SER A 42 -32.17 9.90 -13.37
CA SER A 42 -31.02 10.08 -14.28
C SER A 42 -29.74 10.46 -13.56
N TYR A 43 -29.84 11.08 -12.37
CA TYR A 43 -28.71 11.60 -11.60
C TYR A 43 -28.68 11.15 -10.13
N ALA A 44 -29.70 10.42 -9.69
CA ALA A 44 -29.77 9.90 -8.33
C ALA A 44 -30.45 8.52 -8.29
N SER A 45 -29.90 7.57 -7.57
CA SER A 45 -30.48 6.23 -7.39
C SER A 45 -31.25 6.13 -6.08
N ASP A 46 -32.50 5.62 -6.12
CA ASP A 46 -33.31 5.37 -4.92
C ASP A 46 -32.84 4.10 -4.22
N LEU A 47 -32.02 4.26 -3.16
CA LEU A 47 -31.53 3.16 -2.33
C LEU A 47 -32.66 2.42 -1.62
N THR A 48 -33.72 3.11 -1.23
CA THR A 48 -34.87 2.48 -0.56
C THR A 48 -35.62 1.52 -1.49
N LEU A 49 -35.75 1.90 -2.76
CA LEU A 49 -36.32 1.05 -3.80
C LEU A 49 -35.40 -0.16 -4.11
N LEU A 50 -34.07 0.04 -4.12
CA LEU A 50 -33.12 -1.04 -4.29
C LEU A 50 -33.18 -2.03 -3.12
N ALA A 51 -33.33 -1.52 -1.89
CA ALA A 51 -33.54 -2.35 -0.70
C ALA A 51 -34.80 -3.20 -0.81
N GLN A 52 -35.94 -2.61 -1.22
CA GLN A 52 -37.18 -3.33 -1.43
C GLN A 52 -37.09 -4.44 -2.49
N LYS A 53 -36.25 -4.23 -3.52
CA LYS A 53 -35.96 -5.22 -4.57
C LYS A 53 -34.93 -6.27 -4.17
N GLY A 54 -34.40 -6.25 -2.93
CA GLY A 54 -33.40 -7.19 -2.44
C GLY A 54 -32.01 -7.04 -3.10
N LYS A 55 -31.72 -5.86 -3.66
CA LYS A 55 -30.46 -5.58 -4.35
C LYS A 55 -29.38 -4.96 -3.46
N ILE A 56 -29.66 -4.74 -2.19
CA ILE A 56 -28.74 -4.21 -1.19
C ILE A 56 -28.26 -5.34 -0.28
N ASP A 57 -27.01 -5.30 0.10
CA ASP A 57 -26.42 -6.25 1.04
C ASP A 57 -26.85 -5.97 2.48
N PRO A 58 -26.98 -7.00 3.33
CA PRO A 58 -27.36 -6.81 4.71
C PRO A 58 -26.25 -6.07 5.46
N LEU A 59 -26.63 -5.09 6.28
CA LEU A 59 -25.69 -4.43 7.19
C LEU A 59 -25.39 -5.35 8.38
N ILE A 60 -24.15 -5.71 8.53
CA ILE A 60 -23.66 -6.54 9.65
C ILE A 60 -22.88 -5.64 10.62
N GLY A 61 -23.23 -5.72 11.90
CA GLY A 61 -22.63 -4.81 12.89
C GLY A 61 -23.12 -3.36 12.71
N ARG A 62 -22.26 -2.39 13.04
CA ARG A 62 -22.47 -0.94 12.85
C ARG A 62 -23.79 -0.40 13.46
N LYS A 63 -24.25 -1.05 14.52
CA LYS A 63 -25.53 -0.71 15.16
C LYS A 63 -25.51 0.67 15.78
N PHE A 64 -24.39 1.03 16.38
CA PHE A 64 -24.19 2.34 17.00
C PHE A 64 -24.24 3.48 15.98
N GLU A 65 -23.55 3.34 14.85
CA GLU A 65 -23.52 4.34 13.79
C GLU A 65 -24.91 4.50 13.14
N LEU A 66 -25.60 3.38 12.91
CA LEU A 66 -26.96 3.39 12.36
C LEU A 66 -27.94 4.11 13.30
N GLU A 67 -27.95 3.78 14.59
CA GLU A 67 -28.78 4.44 15.59
C GLU A 67 -28.45 5.93 15.69
N ARG A 68 -27.18 6.28 15.57
CA ARG A 68 -26.73 7.67 15.61
C ARG A 68 -27.20 8.47 14.40
N ILE A 69 -27.17 7.88 13.20
CA ILE A 69 -27.75 8.52 11.98
C ILE A 69 -29.24 8.78 12.18
N ILE A 70 -30.00 7.75 12.62
CA ILE A 70 -31.43 7.86 12.88
C ILE A 70 -31.73 8.96 13.88
N GLN A 71 -30.95 9.05 14.96
CA GLN A 71 -31.09 10.07 15.98
C GLN A 71 -30.83 11.48 15.42
N ILE A 72 -29.80 11.65 14.59
CA ILE A 72 -29.47 12.94 13.98
C ILE A 72 -30.56 13.36 12.99
N LEU A 73 -30.99 12.47 12.10
CA LEU A 73 -32.06 12.71 11.12
C LEU A 73 -33.40 13.08 11.77
N SER A 74 -33.61 12.69 13.03
CA SER A 74 -34.81 12.99 13.81
C SER A 74 -34.74 14.32 14.56
N ARG A 75 -33.61 15.04 14.52
CA ARG A 75 -33.47 16.36 15.18
C ARG A 75 -34.22 17.46 14.43
N ARG A 76 -34.62 18.48 15.17
CA ARG A 76 -35.22 19.69 14.59
C ARG A 76 -34.21 20.57 13.85
N LYS A 77 -32.97 20.63 14.34
CA LYS A 77 -31.86 21.41 13.76
C LYS A 77 -30.59 20.55 13.73
N LYS A 78 -29.67 20.83 12.81
CA LYS A 78 -28.45 20.05 12.59
C LYS A 78 -28.80 18.56 12.37
N ASN A 79 -29.75 18.33 11.50
CA ASN A 79 -30.34 17.03 11.20
C ASN A 79 -29.65 16.33 10.01
N ASN A 80 -28.47 16.82 9.59
CA ASN A 80 -27.67 16.22 8.52
C ASN A 80 -26.47 15.51 9.13
N PRO A 81 -26.41 14.17 9.13
CA PRO A 81 -25.21 13.44 9.54
C PRO A 81 -24.13 13.49 8.47
N ILE A 82 -22.86 13.51 8.87
CA ILE A 82 -21.72 13.27 8.01
C ILE A 82 -20.89 12.15 8.60
N LEU A 83 -20.70 11.08 7.80
CA LEU A 83 -19.87 9.92 8.13
C LEU A 83 -18.42 10.23 7.78
N ILE A 84 -17.55 10.14 8.76
CA ILE A 84 -16.12 10.44 8.58
C ILE A 84 -15.34 9.18 8.94
N GLY A 85 -14.56 8.66 8.01
CA GLY A 85 -13.75 7.45 8.18
C GLY A 85 -12.93 7.18 6.93
N GLU A 86 -11.94 6.32 7.06
CA GLU A 86 -11.07 5.97 5.93
C GLU A 86 -11.83 5.25 4.80
N ALA A 87 -11.23 5.18 3.60
CA ALA A 87 -11.83 4.45 2.48
C ALA A 87 -11.94 2.95 2.84
N GLY A 88 -13.05 2.30 2.46
CA GLY A 88 -13.25 0.87 2.68
C GLY A 88 -13.73 0.45 4.08
N VAL A 89 -13.94 1.38 5.04
CA VAL A 89 -14.46 1.02 6.39
C VAL A 89 -15.97 0.75 6.44
N GLY A 90 -16.68 0.93 5.32
CA GLY A 90 -18.10 0.61 5.19
C GLY A 90 -19.06 1.80 5.39
N LYS A 91 -18.64 3.04 5.12
CA LYS A 91 -19.51 4.24 5.22
C LYS A 91 -20.78 4.13 4.37
N THR A 92 -20.64 3.75 3.11
CA THR A 92 -21.73 3.56 2.15
C THR A 92 -22.67 2.43 2.60
N ALA A 93 -22.10 1.31 3.10
CA ALA A 93 -22.88 0.19 3.62
C ALA A 93 -23.78 0.57 4.81
N ILE A 94 -23.36 1.52 5.66
CA ILE A 94 -24.18 2.02 6.78
C ILE A 94 -25.42 2.75 6.24
N VAL A 95 -25.28 3.54 5.16
CA VAL A 95 -26.40 4.26 4.55
C VAL A 95 -27.34 3.29 3.81
N GLU A 96 -26.78 2.29 3.15
CA GLU A 96 -27.53 1.19 2.55
C GLU A 96 -28.31 0.37 3.61
N GLY A 97 -27.66 0.14 4.76
CA GLY A 97 -28.32 -0.48 5.92
C GLY A 97 -29.47 0.36 6.49
N LEU A 98 -29.34 1.69 6.46
CA LEU A 98 -30.45 2.58 6.80
C LEU A 98 -31.61 2.44 5.80
N ALA A 99 -31.32 2.34 4.51
CA ALA A 99 -32.33 2.13 3.46
C ALA A 99 -33.07 0.78 3.66
N LEU A 100 -32.33 -0.27 4.03
CA LEU A 100 -32.93 -1.57 4.41
C LEU A 100 -33.83 -1.44 5.64
N ALA A 101 -33.36 -0.76 6.70
CA ALA A 101 -34.14 -0.56 7.92
C ALA A 101 -35.43 0.23 7.67
N ILE A 102 -35.40 1.20 6.74
CA ILE A 102 -36.57 1.95 6.29
C ILE A 102 -37.54 1.02 5.53
N ALA A 103 -37.03 0.25 4.57
CA ALA A 103 -37.82 -0.67 3.77
C ALA A 103 -38.53 -1.74 4.65
N GLU A 104 -37.83 -2.21 5.69
CA GLU A 104 -38.36 -3.18 6.68
C GLU A 104 -39.18 -2.51 7.80
N LYS A 105 -39.37 -1.19 7.77
CA LYS A 105 -40.06 -0.39 8.80
C LYS A 105 -39.47 -0.52 10.22
N LYS A 106 -38.17 -0.83 10.31
CA LYS A 106 -37.41 -0.95 11.57
C LYS A 106 -36.86 0.39 12.06
N VAL A 107 -37.47 1.48 11.66
CA VAL A 107 -37.08 2.87 12.01
C VAL A 107 -38.24 3.57 12.71
N PRO A 108 -38.00 4.67 13.46
CA PRO A 108 -39.06 5.47 14.08
C PRO A 108 -40.10 5.98 13.06
N LYS A 109 -41.32 6.22 13.51
CA LYS A 109 -42.46 6.61 12.65
C LYS A 109 -42.18 7.77 11.71
N ASN A 110 -41.38 8.74 12.14
CA ASN A 110 -40.99 9.92 11.35
C ASN A 110 -40.06 9.61 10.17
N LEU A 111 -39.48 8.41 10.11
CA LEU A 111 -38.59 7.96 9.02
C LEU A 111 -39.13 6.76 8.23
N GLN A 112 -40.27 6.15 8.64
CA GLN A 112 -40.81 4.94 7.99
C GLN A 112 -41.18 5.14 6.51
N ASN A 113 -41.52 6.38 6.11
CA ASN A 113 -41.85 6.72 4.72
C ASN A 113 -40.75 7.56 4.05
N ALA A 114 -39.54 7.56 4.62
CA ALA A 114 -38.41 8.26 4.01
C ALA A 114 -37.87 7.49 2.80
N LYS A 115 -37.37 8.23 1.81
CA LYS A 115 -36.67 7.69 0.65
C LYS A 115 -35.26 8.24 0.61
N ILE A 116 -34.27 7.37 0.43
CA ILE A 116 -32.85 7.76 0.35
C ILE A 116 -32.42 7.74 -1.10
N PHE A 117 -31.97 8.89 -1.60
CA PHE A 117 -31.46 9.06 -2.96
C PHE A 117 -29.95 9.27 -2.92
N SER A 118 -29.19 8.34 -3.51
CA SER A 118 -27.74 8.46 -3.67
C SER A 118 -27.43 9.25 -4.93
N LEU A 119 -26.70 10.36 -4.77
CA LEU A 119 -26.33 11.26 -5.87
C LEU A 119 -25.22 10.65 -6.73
N ASP A 120 -25.42 10.61 -8.04
CA ASP A 120 -24.39 10.24 -9.01
C ASP A 120 -23.64 11.49 -9.48
N ILE A 121 -22.53 11.80 -8.82
CA ILE A 121 -21.68 12.96 -9.13
C ILE A 121 -21.02 12.79 -10.50
N ALA A 122 -20.61 11.58 -10.87
CA ALA A 122 -19.97 11.31 -12.15
C ALA A 122 -20.96 11.53 -13.31
N GLY A 123 -22.20 11.07 -13.17
CA GLY A 123 -23.27 11.29 -14.14
C GLY A 123 -23.62 12.78 -14.29
N LEU A 124 -23.59 13.54 -13.19
CA LEU A 124 -23.82 14.98 -13.22
C LEU A 124 -22.74 15.75 -13.98
N LEU A 125 -21.48 15.34 -13.86
CA LEU A 125 -20.33 15.95 -14.53
C LEU A 125 -20.20 15.51 -16.01
N SER A 126 -20.69 14.31 -16.34
CA SER A 126 -20.59 13.75 -17.68
C SER A 126 -21.30 14.61 -18.72
N GLY A 127 -20.59 14.94 -19.83
CA GLY A 127 -21.14 15.71 -20.94
C GLY A 127 -21.39 17.20 -20.66
N THR A 128 -21.00 17.75 -19.50
CA THR A 128 -21.04 19.19 -19.23
C THR A 128 -19.81 19.85 -19.86
N LYS A 129 -20.04 20.74 -20.85
CA LYS A 129 -18.95 21.55 -21.44
C LYS A 129 -18.74 22.85 -20.65
N TYR A 130 -19.75 23.32 -19.97
CA TYR A 130 -19.73 24.54 -19.22
C TYR A 130 -20.19 24.31 -17.78
N ARG A 131 -19.61 25.05 -16.87
CA ARG A 131 -19.94 25.02 -15.43
C ARG A 131 -21.44 25.27 -15.15
N GLY A 132 -22.07 26.14 -15.92
CA GLY A 132 -23.49 26.43 -15.78
C GLY A 132 -24.42 25.26 -16.03
N ASP A 133 -24.00 24.29 -16.86
CA ASP A 133 -24.77 23.08 -17.12
C ASP A 133 -24.81 22.19 -15.88
N PHE A 134 -23.69 22.03 -15.18
CA PHE A 134 -23.59 21.28 -13.92
C PHE A 134 -24.44 21.93 -12.82
N GLU A 135 -24.33 23.26 -12.65
CA GLU A 135 -25.11 23.99 -11.65
C GLU A 135 -26.62 23.84 -11.91
N LYS A 136 -27.04 23.88 -13.18
CA LYS A 136 -28.43 23.69 -13.59
C LYS A 136 -28.94 22.28 -13.25
N ARG A 137 -28.20 21.23 -13.60
CA ARG A 137 -28.57 19.83 -13.31
C ARG A 137 -28.74 19.59 -11.82
N ILE A 138 -27.79 20.06 -11.01
CA ILE A 138 -27.89 19.95 -9.56
C ILE A 138 -29.10 20.69 -9.00
N LYS A 139 -29.37 21.89 -9.49
CA LYS A 139 -30.53 22.66 -9.06
C LYS A 139 -31.82 21.89 -9.37
N GLU A 140 -31.92 21.30 -10.55
CA GLU A 140 -33.06 20.45 -10.94
C GLU A 140 -33.21 19.24 -10.02
N VAL A 141 -32.11 18.55 -9.65
CA VAL A 141 -32.13 17.44 -8.70
C VAL A 141 -32.60 17.91 -7.32
N LEU A 142 -32.05 19.02 -6.80
CA LEU A 142 -32.43 19.53 -5.48
C LEU A 142 -33.90 19.97 -5.44
N GLU A 143 -34.40 20.64 -6.48
CA GLU A 143 -35.80 21.03 -6.60
C GLU A 143 -36.75 19.84 -6.69
N GLY A 144 -36.32 18.77 -7.44
CA GLY A 144 -37.06 17.51 -7.49
C GLY A 144 -37.14 16.82 -6.13
N LEU A 145 -36.01 16.75 -5.41
CA LEU A 145 -35.98 16.15 -4.06
C LEU A 145 -36.83 16.93 -3.04
N GLN A 146 -36.84 18.26 -3.12
CA GLN A 146 -37.63 19.09 -2.20
C GLN A 146 -39.15 18.90 -2.37
N LYS A 147 -39.61 18.52 -3.55
CA LYS A 147 -41.01 18.19 -3.81
C LYS A 147 -41.44 16.83 -3.27
N LEU A 148 -40.47 15.92 -3.06
CA LEU A 148 -40.74 14.60 -2.55
C LEU A 148 -40.84 14.61 -1.01
N PRO A 149 -41.92 14.09 -0.43
CA PRO A 149 -42.07 14.05 1.02
C PRO A 149 -41.01 13.11 1.64
N ASN A 150 -40.34 13.59 2.69
CA ASN A 150 -39.34 12.82 3.44
C ASN A 150 -38.15 12.31 2.61
N ALA A 151 -37.77 13.01 1.54
CA ALA A 151 -36.58 12.67 0.79
C ALA A 151 -35.31 12.95 1.63
N ILE A 152 -34.34 12.05 1.55
CA ILE A 152 -33.02 12.14 2.15
C ILE A 152 -32.01 12.03 1.02
N LEU A 153 -31.17 13.04 0.84
CA LEU A 153 -30.09 13.00 -0.13
C LEU A 153 -28.85 12.38 0.49
N PHE A 154 -28.32 11.34 -0.12
CA PHE A 154 -27.02 10.78 0.23
C PHE A 154 -25.96 11.25 -0.79
N ILE A 155 -24.85 11.75 -0.29
CA ILE A 155 -23.72 12.19 -1.09
C ILE A 155 -22.48 11.48 -0.59
N ASP A 156 -22.04 10.49 -1.36
CA ASP A 156 -20.75 9.86 -1.10
C ASP A 156 -19.64 10.79 -1.58
N GLU A 157 -18.47 10.72 -0.94
CA GLU A 157 -17.34 11.62 -1.20
C GLU A 157 -17.75 13.12 -1.30
N ILE A 158 -18.56 13.57 -0.35
CA ILE A 158 -19.16 14.93 -0.36
C ILE A 158 -18.13 16.06 -0.51
N HIS A 159 -16.86 15.80 -0.20
CA HIS A 159 -15.75 16.74 -0.38
C HIS A 159 -15.51 17.08 -1.84
N THR A 160 -15.78 16.16 -2.77
CA THR A 160 -15.60 16.38 -4.23
C THR A 160 -16.47 17.52 -4.73
N ILE A 161 -17.63 17.67 -4.12
CA ILE A 161 -18.60 18.71 -4.47
C ILE A 161 -18.26 20.05 -3.80
N VAL A 162 -17.70 20.00 -2.59
CA VAL A 162 -17.34 21.22 -1.84
C VAL A 162 -16.10 21.89 -2.44
N GLY A 163 -15.21 21.11 -3.08
CA GLY A 163 -13.99 21.59 -3.76
C GLY A 163 -14.13 21.83 -5.27
N ALA A 164 -15.19 21.34 -5.89
CA ALA A 164 -15.42 21.48 -7.33
C ALA A 164 -15.77 22.93 -7.70
N GLY A 165 -14.77 23.77 -7.93
CA GLY A 165 -14.95 25.17 -8.31
C GLY A 165 -13.82 26.11 -7.92
N ALA A 166 -12.77 25.63 -7.29
CA ALA A 166 -11.69 26.46 -6.72
C ALA A 166 -10.51 26.74 -7.67
N THR A 167 -10.69 26.63 -8.99
CA THR A 167 -9.66 27.04 -9.96
C THR A 167 -10.04 28.39 -10.56
N GLY A 168 -9.54 29.51 -9.97
CA GLY A 168 -9.69 30.84 -10.48
C GLY A 168 -10.74 31.73 -9.73
N GLU A 169 -10.63 33.01 -9.85
CA GLU A 169 -11.25 34.12 -9.10
C GLU A 169 -12.78 34.15 -8.90
N SER A 170 -13.55 33.11 -9.11
CA SER A 170 -15.00 33.08 -8.92
C SER A 170 -15.47 31.97 -7.98
N HIS A 171 -15.70 32.33 -6.73
CA HIS A 171 -16.18 31.50 -5.62
C HIS A 171 -17.70 31.19 -5.69
N THR A 172 -18.17 30.48 -6.71
CA THR A 172 -19.52 29.92 -6.65
C THR A 172 -19.40 28.41 -6.41
N ASP A 173 -19.28 28.07 -5.17
CA ASP A 173 -19.18 26.70 -4.63
C ASP A 173 -20.57 26.03 -4.69
N PHE A 174 -20.64 24.75 -5.10
CA PHE A 174 -21.85 23.91 -4.91
C PHE A 174 -22.38 24.01 -3.47
N SER A 175 -21.48 24.23 -2.51
CA SER A 175 -21.85 24.54 -1.14
C SER A 175 -22.86 25.69 -1.03
N ASN A 176 -22.85 26.66 -1.95
CA ASN A 176 -23.80 27.77 -1.97
C ASN A 176 -25.19 27.34 -2.46
N LEU A 177 -25.30 26.33 -3.31
CA LEU A 177 -26.57 25.77 -3.76
C LEU A 177 -27.20 24.84 -2.67
N LEU A 178 -26.38 24.08 -1.95
CA LEU A 178 -26.86 23.25 -0.83
C LEU A 178 -27.25 24.05 0.41
N LYS A 179 -26.57 25.18 0.70
CA LYS A 179 -26.77 25.97 1.92
C LYS A 179 -28.24 26.37 2.16
N PRO A 180 -29.02 26.88 1.18
CA PRO A 180 -30.43 27.23 1.38
C PRO A 180 -31.29 26.01 1.73
N ALA A 181 -31.14 24.89 0.99
CA ALA A 181 -31.92 23.69 1.19
C ALA A 181 -31.68 23.02 2.56
N LEU A 182 -30.42 22.98 3.01
CA LEU A 182 -30.03 22.46 4.33
C LEU A 182 -30.41 23.41 5.48
N SER A 183 -30.43 24.75 5.22
CA SER A 183 -30.72 25.75 6.26
C SER A 183 -32.19 25.82 6.62
N ASN A 184 -33.04 25.71 5.63
CA ASN A 184 -34.49 25.79 5.80
C ASN A 184 -35.07 24.45 6.30
N GLY A 185 -34.25 23.39 6.39
CA GLY A 185 -34.68 22.05 6.81
C GLY A 185 -35.61 21.40 5.80
N THR A 186 -35.69 21.92 4.57
CA THR A 186 -36.52 21.38 3.49
C THR A 186 -35.97 20.12 2.89
N LEU A 187 -34.65 19.91 3.00
CA LEU A 187 -33.95 18.72 2.55
C LEU A 187 -33.05 18.19 3.67
N LYS A 188 -33.11 16.89 3.93
CA LYS A 188 -32.15 16.18 4.78
C LYS A 188 -31.05 15.61 3.92
N CYS A 189 -29.81 15.67 4.42
CA CYS A 189 -28.65 15.17 3.70
C CYS A 189 -27.77 14.30 4.60
N ILE A 190 -27.28 13.19 4.05
CA ILE A 190 -26.24 12.35 4.64
C ILE A 190 -24.99 12.53 3.78
N GLY A 191 -23.87 12.90 4.37
CA GLY A 191 -22.59 12.97 3.68
C GLY A 191 -21.66 11.84 4.12
N ALA A 192 -20.75 11.41 3.25
CA ALA A 192 -19.63 10.53 3.61
C ALA A 192 -18.32 11.15 3.08
N THR A 193 -17.24 11.02 3.84
CA THR A 193 -15.90 11.54 3.48
C THR A 193 -14.81 10.89 4.33
N THR A 194 -13.54 11.10 3.99
CA THR A 194 -12.41 10.68 4.82
C THR A 194 -12.05 11.76 5.87
N PHE A 195 -11.22 11.38 6.86
CA PHE A 195 -10.74 12.33 7.88
C PHE A 195 -9.93 13.47 7.26
N MET A 196 -9.05 13.15 6.31
CA MET A 196 -8.18 14.12 5.65
C MET A 196 -8.98 15.11 4.82
N GLU A 197 -9.90 14.63 4.02
CA GLU A 197 -10.76 15.43 3.16
C GLU A 197 -11.74 16.29 3.97
N TYR A 198 -12.28 15.74 5.07
CA TYR A 198 -13.09 16.51 6.00
C TYR A 198 -12.32 17.72 6.55
N LYS A 199 -11.09 17.51 7.01
CA LYS A 199 -10.21 18.56 7.55
C LYS A 199 -9.89 19.62 6.49
N ASN A 200 -9.64 19.20 5.25
CA ASN A 200 -9.23 20.08 4.16
C ASN A 200 -10.38 20.91 3.58
N THR A 201 -11.61 20.39 3.60
CA THR A 201 -12.78 21.02 2.98
C THR A 201 -13.77 21.57 4.01
N PHE A 202 -14.30 20.73 4.89
CA PHE A 202 -15.37 21.11 5.82
C PHE A 202 -14.91 21.98 6.99
N ASP A 203 -13.75 21.70 7.57
CA ASP A 203 -13.24 22.51 8.69
C ASP A 203 -12.87 23.94 8.23
N LYS A 204 -12.48 24.09 6.97
CA LYS A 204 -12.26 25.42 6.36
C LYS A 204 -13.57 26.14 6.06
N ASN A 205 -14.67 25.42 5.74
CA ASN A 205 -15.98 25.99 5.46
C ASN A 205 -16.90 25.93 6.68
N LYS A 206 -16.71 26.87 7.62
CA LYS A 206 -17.50 26.96 8.85
C LYS A 206 -19.02 27.03 8.65
N ALA A 207 -19.49 27.48 7.47
CA ALA A 207 -20.90 27.58 7.17
C ALA A 207 -21.54 26.19 6.90
N LEU A 208 -20.82 25.27 6.28
CA LEU A 208 -21.27 23.89 6.08
C LEU A 208 -21.07 23.05 7.36
N SER A 209 -19.91 23.14 7.98
CA SER A 209 -19.59 22.31 9.17
C SER A 209 -20.60 22.51 10.31
N ARG A 210 -21.19 23.70 10.45
CA ARG A 210 -22.24 23.97 11.45
C ARG A 210 -23.58 23.28 11.15
N ARG A 211 -23.81 22.80 9.93
CA ARG A 211 -25.06 22.15 9.51
C ARG A 211 -25.02 20.65 9.54
N PHE A 212 -23.81 20.09 9.55
CA PHE A 212 -23.60 18.66 9.65
C PHE A 212 -23.23 18.25 11.08
N ALA A 213 -23.71 17.07 11.49
CA ALA A 213 -23.31 16.42 12.72
C ALA A 213 -22.36 15.27 12.41
N LYS A 214 -21.16 15.32 12.96
CA LYS A 214 -20.10 14.30 12.73
C LYS A 214 -20.47 12.95 13.34
N ILE A 215 -20.21 11.90 12.61
CA ILE A 215 -20.20 10.50 13.06
C ILE A 215 -18.88 9.90 12.58
N ASN A 216 -18.02 9.52 13.50
CA ASN A 216 -16.81 8.80 13.14
C ASN A 216 -17.14 7.35 12.85
N VAL A 217 -16.56 6.81 11.78
CA VAL A 217 -16.67 5.42 11.36
C VAL A 217 -15.25 4.86 11.35
N ASP A 218 -14.92 4.19 12.45
CA ASP A 218 -13.59 3.59 12.61
C ASP A 218 -13.51 2.24 11.87
N GLU A 219 -12.29 1.80 11.57
CA GLU A 219 -12.05 0.46 11.03
C GLU A 219 -12.58 -0.60 12.00
N PRO A 220 -13.36 -1.58 11.52
CA PRO A 220 -13.84 -2.66 12.39
C PRO A 220 -12.68 -3.51 12.90
N SER A 221 -12.87 -4.09 14.10
CA SER A 221 -11.96 -5.12 14.61
C SER A 221 -11.93 -6.34 13.69
N GLN A 222 -10.93 -7.20 13.84
CA GLN A 222 -10.85 -8.44 13.04
C GLN A 222 -12.07 -9.35 13.30
N GLU A 223 -12.57 -9.38 14.53
CA GLU A 223 -13.75 -10.14 14.91
C GLU A 223 -15.00 -9.60 14.22
N GLU A 224 -15.19 -8.28 14.23
CA GLU A 224 -16.31 -7.62 13.53
C GLU A 224 -16.21 -7.80 12.01
N ALA A 225 -15.02 -7.67 11.43
CA ALA A 225 -14.78 -7.90 10.01
C ALA A 225 -15.08 -9.35 9.61
N PHE A 226 -14.72 -10.32 10.45
CA PHE A 226 -15.10 -11.72 10.24
C PHE A 226 -16.62 -11.93 10.24
N GLN A 227 -17.34 -11.31 11.18
CA GLN A 227 -18.80 -11.36 11.21
C GLN A 227 -19.42 -10.74 9.95
N ILE A 228 -18.85 -9.64 9.45
CA ILE A 228 -19.27 -9.01 8.20
C ILE A 228 -19.10 -9.99 7.02
N LEU A 229 -17.92 -10.60 6.88
CA LEU A 229 -17.66 -11.58 5.82
C LEU A 229 -18.60 -12.80 5.93
N GLN A 230 -18.84 -13.27 7.16
CA GLN A 230 -19.75 -14.39 7.41
C GLN A 230 -21.20 -14.07 6.98
N GLY A 231 -21.64 -12.84 7.23
CA GLY A 231 -22.97 -12.38 6.78
C GLY A 231 -23.08 -12.20 5.27
N LEU A 232 -21.97 -11.87 4.59
CA LEU A 232 -21.90 -11.72 3.13
C LEU A 232 -21.61 -13.04 2.39
N LYS A 233 -21.14 -14.06 3.10
CA LYS A 233 -20.66 -15.34 2.56
C LYS A 233 -21.59 -15.95 1.52
N SER A 234 -22.89 -16.07 1.82
CA SER A 234 -23.85 -16.70 0.93
C SER A 234 -23.95 -16.00 -0.44
N LYS A 235 -23.83 -14.66 -0.47
CA LYS A 235 -23.91 -13.90 -1.70
C LYS A 235 -22.69 -14.13 -2.59
N TYR A 236 -21.47 -14.16 -2.00
CA TYR A 236 -20.25 -14.48 -2.74
C TYR A 236 -20.22 -15.95 -3.20
N GLU A 237 -20.67 -16.88 -2.35
CA GLU A 237 -20.81 -18.29 -2.72
C GLU A 237 -21.78 -18.49 -3.90
N ASP A 238 -22.92 -17.79 -3.88
CA ASP A 238 -23.92 -17.87 -4.94
C ASP A 238 -23.45 -17.20 -6.24
N PHE A 239 -22.73 -16.09 -6.15
CA PHE A 239 -22.20 -15.39 -7.31
C PHE A 239 -21.10 -16.20 -8.02
N HIS A 240 -20.11 -16.66 -7.26
CA HIS A 240 -18.95 -17.37 -7.81
C HIS A 240 -19.16 -18.90 -7.97
N LYS A 241 -20.30 -19.42 -7.48
CA LYS A 241 -20.63 -20.87 -7.50
C LYS A 241 -19.58 -21.75 -6.80
N ILE A 242 -19.02 -21.26 -5.70
CA ILE A 242 -18.05 -21.94 -4.85
C ILE A 242 -18.56 -22.03 -3.40
N LYS A 243 -17.92 -22.88 -2.60
CA LYS A 243 -18.13 -22.94 -1.14
C LYS A 243 -16.88 -22.43 -0.44
N ILE A 244 -17.06 -21.56 0.54
CA ILE A 244 -16.00 -20.90 1.30
C ILE A 244 -16.15 -21.33 2.76
N SER A 245 -15.11 -21.93 3.35
CA SER A 245 -15.14 -22.28 4.78
C SER A 245 -14.94 -21.04 5.66
N ASP A 246 -15.39 -21.12 6.91
CA ASP A 246 -15.21 -20.02 7.88
C ASP A 246 -13.72 -19.80 8.19
N GLU A 247 -12.91 -20.86 8.11
CA GLU A 247 -11.44 -20.75 8.24
C GLU A 247 -10.83 -19.88 7.14
N VAL A 248 -11.30 -20.00 5.90
CA VAL A 248 -10.85 -19.16 4.77
C VAL A 248 -11.26 -17.71 4.98
N LEU A 249 -12.49 -17.45 5.47
CA LEU A 249 -12.95 -16.10 5.80
C LEU A 249 -12.11 -15.47 6.92
N GLN A 250 -11.84 -16.22 7.99
CA GLN A 250 -11.01 -15.75 9.09
C GLN A 250 -9.59 -15.44 8.62
N GLN A 251 -9.03 -16.31 7.78
CA GLN A 251 -7.69 -16.08 7.23
C GLN A 251 -7.67 -14.89 6.26
N ALA A 252 -8.74 -14.66 5.50
CA ALA A 252 -8.86 -13.48 4.63
C ALA A 252 -8.85 -12.18 5.43
N VAL A 253 -9.51 -12.14 6.60
CA VAL A 253 -9.46 -10.97 7.50
C VAL A 253 -8.06 -10.73 8.04
N VAL A 254 -7.39 -11.79 8.54
CA VAL A 254 -6.02 -11.69 9.06
C VAL A 254 -5.06 -11.21 7.99
N TRP A 255 -5.16 -11.75 6.78
CA TRP A 255 -4.29 -11.37 5.67
C TRP A 255 -4.68 -10.04 5.06
N GLY A 256 -5.96 -9.70 4.97
CA GLY A 256 -6.43 -8.38 4.57
C GLY A 256 -5.83 -7.27 5.42
N LYS A 257 -5.81 -7.46 6.75
CA LYS A 257 -5.20 -6.50 7.68
C LYS A 257 -3.67 -6.46 7.59
N LYS A 258 -3.04 -7.61 7.35
CA LYS A 258 -1.57 -7.75 7.39
C LYS A 258 -0.87 -7.30 6.12
N PHE A 259 -1.46 -7.57 4.95
CA PHE A 259 -0.79 -7.44 3.66
C PHE A 259 -1.23 -6.20 2.85
N PHE A 260 -2.37 -5.60 3.18
CA PHE A 260 -2.85 -4.39 2.51
C PHE A 260 -2.76 -3.21 3.48
N SER A 261 -1.60 -2.53 3.45
CA SER A 261 -1.34 -1.36 4.31
C SER A 261 -2.09 -0.09 3.87
N ASP A 262 -2.54 -0.05 2.63
CA ASP A 262 -3.26 1.04 1.98
C ASP A 262 -4.79 0.86 2.00
N LYS A 263 -5.28 -0.30 2.45
CA LYS A 263 -6.70 -0.64 2.54
C LYS A 263 -7.09 -0.99 3.98
N TYR A 264 -8.34 -0.69 4.30
CA TYR A 264 -8.91 -0.97 5.61
C TYR A 264 -9.87 -2.15 5.57
N LEU A 265 -10.05 -2.82 6.71
CA LEU A 265 -11.12 -3.78 6.90
C LEU A 265 -12.48 -3.06 6.89
N PRO A 266 -13.56 -3.71 6.39
CA PRO A 266 -13.60 -5.05 5.84
C PRO A 266 -13.23 -5.15 4.35
N ASP A 267 -13.05 -4.03 3.65
CA ASP A 267 -12.87 -3.95 2.20
C ASP A 267 -11.69 -4.80 1.70
N SER A 268 -10.52 -4.70 2.36
CA SER A 268 -9.35 -5.50 2.02
C SER A 268 -9.59 -7.03 2.10
N ALA A 269 -10.41 -7.46 3.04
CA ALA A 269 -10.75 -8.88 3.19
C ALA A 269 -11.84 -9.32 2.20
N ILE A 270 -12.79 -8.43 1.89
CA ILE A 270 -13.82 -8.63 0.87
C ILE A 270 -13.17 -8.79 -0.51
N ASP A 271 -12.24 -7.90 -0.86
CA ASP A 271 -11.48 -7.99 -2.11
C ASP A 271 -10.76 -9.33 -2.27
N LEU A 272 -10.16 -9.84 -1.18
CA LEU A 272 -9.50 -11.15 -1.19
C LEU A 272 -10.48 -12.29 -1.49
N ILE A 273 -11.67 -12.26 -0.91
CA ILE A 273 -12.71 -13.30 -1.12
C ILE A 273 -13.28 -13.20 -2.53
N ASP A 274 -13.50 -12.00 -3.04
CA ASP A 274 -14.01 -11.79 -4.39
C ASP A 274 -13.01 -12.25 -5.46
N GLU A 275 -11.72 -11.87 -5.31
CA GLU A 275 -10.64 -12.33 -6.19
C GLU A 275 -10.43 -13.85 -6.10
N LEU A 276 -10.58 -14.44 -4.90
CA LEU A 276 -10.57 -15.90 -4.72
C LEU A 276 -11.66 -16.55 -5.57
N GLY A 277 -12.89 -16.04 -5.49
CA GLY A 277 -14.01 -16.51 -6.30
C GLY A 277 -13.75 -16.38 -7.80
N ALA A 278 -13.28 -15.22 -8.24
CA ALA A 278 -12.94 -14.96 -9.63
C ALA A 278 -11.85 -15.91 -10.15
N SER A 279 -10.87 -16.26 -9.31
CA SER A 279 -9.80 -17.19 -9.67
C SER A 279 -10.31 -18.60 -10.03
N TYR A 280 -11.41 -19.02 -9.43
CA TYR A 280 -12.04 -20.32 -9.72
C TYR A 280 -12.74 -20.33 -11.07
N VAL A 281 -13.38 -19.21 -11.44
CA VAL A 281 -14.01 -19.06 -12.76
C VAL A 281 -12.95 -19.14 -13.87
N LEU A 282 -11.84 -18.44 -13.70
CA LEU A 282 -10.75 -18.42 -14.71
C LEU A 282 -10.07 -19.78 -14.91
N LYS A 283 -9.90 -20.55 -13.82
CA LYS A 283 -9.17 -21.83 -13.90
C LYS A 283 -10.07 -23.00 -14.31
N ALA A 284 -11.37 -22.79 -14.57
CA ALA A 284 -12.35 -23.84 -14.83
C ALA A 284 -12.21 -25.02 -13.84
N LYS A 285 -11.90 -24.71 -12.56
CA LYS A 285 -11.66 -25.72 -11.53
C LYS A 285 -12.92 -26.54 -11.29
N THR A 286 -12.79 -27.85 -11.35
CA THR A 286 -13.84 -28.80 -10.98
C THR A 286 -14.12 -28.82 -9.47
N LYS A 287 -13.17 -28.39 -8.67
CA LYS A 287 -13.26 -28.29 -7.21
C LYS A 287 -14.11 -27.06 -6.83
N LYS A 288 -15.23 -27.28 -6.17
CA LYS A 288 -16.15 -26.21 -5.75
C LYS A 288 -15.89 -25.66 -4.35
N ASN A 289 -14.94 -26.21 -3.59
CA ASN A 289 -14.61 -25.77 -2.23
C ASN A 289 -13.29 -25.02 -2.24
N ALA A 290 -13.31 -23.78 -1.81
CA ALA A 290 -12.12 -22.96 -1.64
C ALA A 290 -11.36 -23.37 -0.36
N ASP A 291 -10.04 -23.41 -0.44
CA ASP A 291 -9.17 -23.68 0.71
C ASP A 291 -8.16 -22.53 0.94
N ILE A 292 -7.45 -22.62 2.08
CA ILE A 292 -6.47 -21.59 2.47
C ILE A 292 -5.33 -21.49 1.45
N LYS A 293 -4.94 -22.60 0.79
CA LYS A 293 -3.89 -22.59 -0.24
C LYS A 293 -4.32 -21.83 -1.49
N ASP A 294 -5.59 -21.93 -1.87
CA ASP A 294 -6.13 -21.15 -2.98
C ASP A 294 -6.12 -19.66 -2.65
N LEU A 295 -6.53 -19.29 -1.42
CA LEU A 295 -6.47 -17.92 -0.93
C LEU A 295 -5.04 -17.37 -0.91
N GLU A 296 -4.07 -18.21 -0.51
CA GLU A 296 -2.65 -17.89 -0.51
C GLU A 296 -2.13 -17.56 -1.92
N GLN A 297 -2.49 -18.37 -2.92
CA GLN A 297 -2.13 -18.12 -4.32
C GLN A 297 -2.72 -16.82 -4.86
N VAL A 298 -3.94 -16.49 -4.45
CA VAL A 298 -4.60 -15.23 -4.82
C VAL A 298 -3.88 -14.05 -4.18
N LEU A 299 -3.62 -14.12 -2.88
CA LEU A 299 -2.90 -13.08 -2.16
C LEU A 299 -1.51 -12.83 -2.75
N ALA A 300 -0.78 -13.91 -3.09
CA ALA A 300 0.52 -13.82 -3.76
C ALA A 300 0.47 -13.03 -5.08
N LYS A 301 -0.60 -13.19 -5.84
CA LYS A 301 -0.81 -12.45 -7.10
C LYS A 301 -1.17 -10.99 -6.85
N MET A 302 -2.09 -10.72 -5.94
CA MET A 302 -2.55 -9.35 -5.63
C MET A 302 -1.43 -8.48 -5.07
N THR A 303 -0.56 -9.06 -4.24
CA THR A 303 0.53 -8.34 -3.59
C THR A 303 1.84 -8.33 -4.38
N HIS A 304 1.90 -9.03 -5.53
CA HIS A 304 3.12 -9.26 -6.31
C HIS A 304 4.25 -9.96 -5.53
N HIS A 305 3.92 -10.60 -4.41
CA HIS A 305 4.86 -11.30 -3.53
C HIS A 305 4.87 -12.82 -3.75
N HIS A 306 4.89 -13.28 -5.01
CA HIS A 306 4.90 -14.72 -5.34
C HIS A 306 5.95 -15.52 -4.59
N LYS A 307 7.16 -14.95 -4.44
CA LYS A 307 8.27 -15.62 -3.75
C LYS A 307 8.02 -15.85 -2.27
N MET A 308 7.27 -14.96 -1.60
CA MET A 308 7.05 -15.03 -0.16
C MET A 308 6.08 -16.16 0.24
N PHE A 309 5.13 -16.49 -0.62
CA PHE A 309 4.11 -17.53 -0.37
C PHE A 309 4.54 -18.92 -0.86
N GLU A 310 5.43 -19.01 -1.85
CA GLU A 310 6.10 -20.26 -2.21
C GLU A 310 7.15 -20.68 -1.14
N PHE A 311 7.51 -19.75 -0.26
CA PHE A 311 8.52 -19.93 0.78
C PHE A 311 7.87 -20.40 2.09
N ASP A 312 8.11 -21.65 2.44
CA ASP A 312 7.93 -22.13 3.81
C ASP A 312 8.93 -21.36 4.70
N GLN A 313 8.46 -20.30 5.35
CA GLN A 313 9.26 -19.38 6.14
C GLN A 313 10.08 -20.11 7.21
N ASN A 314 9.53 -21.20 7.77
CA ASN A 314 10.21 -22.02 8.77
C ASN A 314 11.36 -22.83 8.15
N LYS A 315 11.15 -23.41 6.96
CA LYS A 315 12.22 -24.11 6.22
C LYS A 315 13.31 -23.16 5.74
N ALA A 316 12.93 -21.97 5.28
CA ALA A 316 13.89 -20.96 4.87
C ALA A 316 14.78 -20.52 6.04
N LEU A 317 14.19 -20.21 7.20
CA LEU A 317 14.93 -19.83 8.42
C LEU A 317 15.77 -21.00 8.98
N MET A 318 15.31 -22.25 8.84
CA MET A 318 16.06 -23.42 9.29
C MET A 318 17.40 -23.56 8.56
N ASN A 319 17.39 -23.37 7.24
CA ASN A 319 18.58 -23.56 6.39
C ASN A 319 19.31 -22.23 6.08
N LEU A 320 18.85 -21.09 6.61
CA LEU A 320 19.33 -19.77 6.22
C LEU A 320 20.83 -19.60 6.44
N SER A 321 21.36 -20.05 7.61
CA SER A 321 22.79 -19.94 7.91
C SER A 321 23.63 -20.73 6.90
N LEU A 322 23.25 -21.97 6.58
CA LEU A 322 23.96 -22.79 5.60
C LEU A 322 23.94 -22.16 4.21
N ASN A 323 22.78 -21.68 3.79
CA ASN A 323 22.60 -21.07 2.48
C ASN A 323 23.40 -19.76 2.33
N LEU A 324 23.43 -18.94 3.39
CA LEU A 324 24.21 -17.70 3.39
C LEU A 324 25.71 -18.00 3.36
N LYS A 325 26.21 -18.93 4.19
CA LYS A 325 27.62 -19.33 4.21
C LYS A 325 28.08 -19.95 2.90
N ALA A 326 27.20 -20.59 2.15
CA ALA A 326 27.52 -21.13 0.82
C ALA A 326 27.74 -20.01 -0.24
N LYS A 327 27.15 -18.83 -0.05
CA LYS A 327 27.27 -17.70 -1.01
C LYS A 327 28.20 -16.58 -0.52
N ILE A 328 28.34 -16.41 0.80
CA ILE A 328 29.14 -15.35 1.43
C ILE A 328 30.27 -16.00 2.22
N PHE A 329 31.50 -15.73 1.83
CA PHE A 329 32.70 -16.36 2.39
C PHE A 329 33.39 -15.49 3.44
N GLY A 330 33.96 -16.12 4.48
CA GLY A 330 34.76 -15.46 5.51
C GLY A 330 33.99 -14.64 6.55
N GLN A 331 32.66 -14.77 6.58
CA GLN A 331 31.80 -13.99 7.49
C GLN A 331 30.88 -14.92 8.33
N ASP A 332 31.36 -16.13 8.65
CA ASP A 332 30.53 -17.18 9.27
C ASP A 332 29.93 -16.74 10.61
N GLU A 333 30.71 -16.07 11.46
CA GLU A 333 30.26 -15.58 12.77
C GLU A 333 29.21 -14.47 12.64
N VAL A 334 29.41 -13.55 11.69
CA VAL A 334 28.45 -12.48 11.36
C VAL A 334 27.12 -13.08 10.93
N ILE A 335 27.16 -14.06 10.04
CA ILE A 335 25.98 -14.77 9.53
C ILE A 335 25.24 -15.49 10.67
N ASP A 336 25.96 -16.20 11.54
CA ASP A 336 25.34 -16.94 12.66
C ASP A 336 24.65 -15.98 13.64
N LYS A 337 25.30 -14.85 14.00
CA LYS A 337 24.72 -13.83 14.88
C LYS A 337 23.47 -13.18 14.24
N LEU A 338 23.53 -12.87 12.94
CA LEU A 338 22.42 -12.31 12.18
C LEU A 338 21.21 -13.27 12.18
N VAL A 339 21.45 -14.53 11.78
CA VAL A 339 20.40 -15.55 11.68
C VAL A 339 19.80 -15.88 13.04
N ALA A 340 20.60 -15.94 14.10
CA ALA A 340 20.10 -16.16 15.46
C ALA A 340 19.14 -15.04 15.91
N THR A 341 19.50 -13.79 15.67
CA THR A 341 18.65 -12.64 16.01
C THR A 341 17.35 -12.63 15.18
N LEU A 342 17.44 -12.94 13.89
CA LEU A 342 16.23 -13.05 13.05
C LEU A 342 15.32 -14.19 13.53
N LYS A 343 15.86 -15.37 13.86
CA LYS A 343 15.07 -16.48 14.40
C LYS A 343 14.33 -16.10 15.69
N GLN A 344 14.97 -15.37 16.59
CA GLN A 344 14.33 -14.86 17.82
C GLN A 344 13.17 -13.92 17.49
N SER A 345 13.36 -12.99 16.56
CA SER A 345 12.32 -12.07 16.12
C SER A 345 11.12 -12.79 15.50
N PHE A 346 11.38 -13.74 14.59
CA PHE A 346 10.30 -14.51 13.95
C PHE A 346 9.59 -15.46 14.92
N ALA A 347 10.27 -15.93 15.96
CA ALA A 347 9.68 -16.74 17.03
C ALA A 347 8.82 -15.93 18.02
N GLY A 348 8.75 -14.59 17.88
CA GLY A 348 7.90 -13.73 18.72
C GLY A 348 8.55 -13.20 20.00
N PHE A 349 9.88 -13.38 20.18
CA PHE A 349 10.58 -12.81 21.33
C PHE A 349 10.82 -11.29 21.22
N LYS A 350 10.54 -10.69 20.06
CA LYS A 350 10.65 -9.26 19.84
C LYS A 350 9.27 -8.60 19.90
N ASN A 351 9.22 -7.33 20.32
CA ASN A 351 7.99 -6.55 20.31
C ASN A 351 7.39 -6.48 18.90
N LEU A 352 6.10 -6.78 18.76
CA LEU A 352 5.39 -6.79 17.48
C LEU A 352 5.25 -5.39 16.86
N ASN A 353 5.42 -4.34 17.63
CA ASN A 353 5.36 -2.94 17.17
C ASN A 353 6.72 -2.38 16.76
N THR A 354 7.74 -3.20 16.58
CA THR A 354 9.06 -2.80 16.08
C THR A 354 9.39 -3.55 14.79
N PRO A 355 10.33 -3.06 13.95
CA PRO A 355 10.78 -3.79 12.77
C PRO A 355 11.30 -5.18 13.10
N ARG A 356 11.24 -6.14 12.17
CA ARG A 356 11.71 -7.53 12.37
C ARG A 356 13.17 -7.61 12.78
N GLY A 357 14.00 -6.69 12.32
CA GLY A 357 15.39 -6.59 12.71
C GLY A 357 15.97 -5.24 12.33
N VAL A 358 16.80 -4.68 13.21
CA VAL A 358 17.57 -3.45 12.96
C VAL A 358 19.03 -3.78 13.20
N PHE A 359 19.83 -3.75 12.14
CA PHE A 359 21.23 -4.17 12.17
C PHE A 359 22.15 -3.05 11.68
N LEU A 360 23.32 -2.94 12.28
CA LEU A 360 24.42 -2.11 11.78
C LEU A 360 25.58 -3.02 11.35
N PHE A 361 25.93 -3.00 10.07
CA PHE A 361 27.04 -3.73 9.49
C PHE A 361 28.25 -2.80 9.39
N THR A 362 29.33 -3.13 10.06
CA THR A 362 30.58 -2.35 10.03
C THR A 362 31.71 -3.17 9.45
N GLY A 363 32.69 -2.53 8.89
CA GLY A 363 33.84 -3.22 8.27
C GLY A 363 34.33 -2.49 7.01
N SER A 364 35.47 -2.93 6.48
CA SER A 364 36.10 -2.36 5.31
C SER A 364 35.20 -2.38 4.08
N SER A 365 35.47 -1.51 3.11
CA SER A 365 34.74 -1.52 1.84
C SER A 365 34.99 -2.84 1.09
N GLY A 366 33.96 -3.40 0.44
CA GLY A 366 34.10 -4.59 -0.39
C GLY A 366 34.27 -5.93 0.36
N VAL A 367 34.02 -5.99 1.68
CA VAL A 367 34.07 -7.24 2.47
C VAL A 367 32.78 -8.06 2.40
N GLY A 368 31.77 -7.61 1.66
CA GLY A 368 30.54 -8.35 1.43
C GLY A 368 29.29 -7.85 2.15
N LYS A 369 29.31 -6.67 2.82
CA LYS A 369 28.15 -6.10 3.54
C LYS A 369 26.89 -6.01 2.67
N THR A 370 26.98 -5.31 1.54
CA THR A 370 25.86 -5.14 0.60
C THR A 370 25.46 -6.45 -0.10
N GLU A 371 26.44 -7.34 -0.35
CA GLU A 371 26.18 -8.65 -0.95
C GLU A 371 25.39 -9.56 0.01
N LEU A 372 25.71 -9.54 1.30
CA LEU A 372 24.94 -10.26 2.32
C LEU A 372 23.49 -9.80 2.35
N CYS A 373 23.23 -8.49 2.23
CA CYS A 373 21.85 -7.95 2.17
C CYS A 373 21.08 -8.49 0.96
N LYS A 374 21.70 -8.54 -0.23
CA LYS A 374 21.07 -9.07 -1.45
C LYS A 374 20.73 -10.56 -1.30
N VAL A 375 21.70 -11.33 -0.84
CA VAL A 375 21.54 -12.79 -0.67
C VAL A 375 20.53 -13.10 0.44
N LEU A 376 20.52 -12.33 1.52
CA LEU A 376 19.53 -12.44 2.61
C LEU A 376 18.13 -12.17 2.10
N ALA A 377 17.94 -11.08 1.35
CA ALA A 377 16.65 -10.73 0.76
C ALA A 377 16.16 -11.83 -0.20
N GLU A 378 17.05 -12.37 -1.04
CA GLU A 378 16.74 -13.48 -1.96
C GLU A 378 16.26 -14.73 -1.20
N PHE A 379 16.98 -15.14 -0.13
CA PHE A 379 16.63 -16.34 0.64
C PHE A 379 15.42 -16.18 1.55
N LEU A 380 15.07 -14.96 1.95
CA LEU A 380 13.85 -14.67 2.71
C LEU A 380 12.66 -14.28 1.82
N GLY A 381 12.84 -14.22 0.50
CA GLY A 381 11.79 -13.82 -0.44
C GLY A 381 11.37 -12.35 -0.29
N LEU A 382 12.24 -11.50 0.27
CA LEU A 382 11.98 -10.08 0.52
C LEU A 382 12.42 -9.22 -0.68
N ASN A 383 11.74 -8.11 -0.90
CA ASN A 383 12.25 -7.08 -1.80
C ASN A 383 13.39 -6.31 -1.13
N LEU A 384 14.46 -6.03 -1.90
CA LEU A 384 15.57 -5.22 -1.42
C LEU A 384 15.37 -3.75 -1.86
N GLU A 385 15.14 -2.88 -0.89
CA GLU A 385 15.06 -1.44 -1.08
C GLU A 385 16.37 -0.80 -0.58
N ARG A 386 17.16 -0.24 -1.50
CA ARG A 386 18.46 0.36 -1.17
C ARG A 386 18.41 1.87 -1.28
N PHE A 387 18.88 2.52 -0.22
CA PHE A 387 19.06 3.97 -0.14
C PHE A 387 20.53 4.28 0.14
N ASP A 388 21.19 4.98 -0.77
CA ASP A 388 22.56 5.46 -0.59
C ASP A 388 22.53 6.77 0.22
N MET A 389 23.05 6.73 1.43
CA MET A 389 22.95 7.86 2.35
C MET A 389 23.81 9.05 1.93
N SER A 390 24.73 8.89 1.00
CA SER A 390 25.47 10.00 0.41
C SER A 390 24.57 10.98 -0.37
N GLU A 391 23.44 10.48 -0.91
CA GLU A 391 22.44 11.32 -1.58
C GLU A 391 21.63 12.19 -0.61
N TYR A 392 21.66 11.84 0.68
CA TYR A 392 20.89 12.49 1.76
C TYR A 392 21.80 13.21 2.77
N ALA A 393 22.99 13.65 2.33
CA ALA A 393 23.94 14.40 3.14
C ALA A 393 23.48 15.83 3.45
N GLU A 394 22.67 16.42 2.57
CA GLU A 394 22.18 17.80 2.72
C GLU A 394 20.74 17.84 3.27
N LYS A 395 20.45 18.87 4.07
CA LYS A 395 19.16 19.00 4.75
C LYS A 395 17.96 19.01 3.79
N HIS A 396 18.10 19.61 2.61
CA HIS A 396 17.01 19.64 1.63
C HIS A 396 16.76 18.28 0.97
N SER A 397 17.74 17.40 0.91
CA SER A 397 17.58 16.06 0.34
C SER A 397 16.79 15.09 1.25
N ILE A 398 16.71 15.41 2.56
CA ILE A 398 15.86 14.67 3.52
C ILE A 398 14.40 14.67 3.06
N SER A 399 13.93 15.80 2.51
CA SER A 399 12.55 15.92 2.00
C SER A 399 12.23 14.93 0.89
N LYS A 400 13.20 14.49 0.11
CA LYS A 400 13.00 13.43 -0.89
C LYS A 400 12.72 12.08 -0.24
N LEU A 401 13.36 11.80 0.90
CA LEU A 401 13.23 10.52 1.59
C LEU A 401 11.92 10.41 2.38
N ILE A 402 11.51 11.48 3.08
CA ILE A 402 10.35 11.49 3.99
C ILE A 402 9.18 12.36 3.52
N GLY A 403 9.28 12.98 2.32
CA GLY A 403 8.27 13.87 1.74
C GLY A 403 8.57 15.35 1.95
N SER A 404 8.08 16.19 1.04
CA SER A 404 8.21 17.65 1.12
C SER A 404 7.22 18.25 2.13
N PRO A 405 7.58 19.30 2.88
CA PRO A 405 6.65 20.01 3.74
C PRO A 405 5.48 20.64 2.95
N ALA A 406 4.34 20.83 3.61
CA ALA A 406 3.17 21.48 3.01
C ALA A 406 3.52 22.85 2.41
N GLY A 407 3.11 23.07 1.16
CA GLY A 407 3.37 24.30 0.41
C GLY A 407 4.61 24.27 -0.48
N TYR A 408 5.40 23.21 -0.47
CA TYR A 408 6.52 23.02 -1.39
C TYR A 408 6.14 22.09 -2.55
N VAL A 409 6.82 22.25 -3.69
CA VAL A 409 6.64 21.39 -4.87
C VAL A 409 6.97 19.92 -4.49
N GLY A 410 6.11 18.98 -4.90
CA GLY A 410 6.27 17.56 -4.57
C GLY A 410 5.69 17.14 -3.21
N TYR A 411 4.88 17.99 -2.55
CA TYR A 411 4.20 17.65 -1.30
C TYR A 411 3.27 16.44 -1.46
N GLU A 412 2.55 16.34 -2.58
CA GLU A 412 1.60 15.25 -2.87
C GLU A 412 2.29 13.93 -3.23
N ASP A 413 3.56 13.98 -3.64
CA ASP A 413 4.31 12.78 -4.06
C ASP A 413 4.72 11.88 -2.88
N GLY A 414 4.66 12.39 -1.64
CA GLY A 414 5.10 11.69 -0.44
C GLY A 414 6.63 11.48 -0.39
N GLY A 415 7.10 10.66 0.54
CA GLY A 415 8.53 10.33 0.68
C GLY A 415 8.92 9.05 -0.06
N LEU A 416 10.13 8.99 -0.61
CA LEU A 416 10.64 7.79 -1.30
C LEU A 416 10.65 6.57 -0.38
N LEU A 417 11.07 6.74 0.88
CA LEU A 417 11.12 5.66 1.87
C LEU A 417 9.70 5.18 2.25
N SER A 418 8.79 6.12 2.55
CA SER A 418 7.42 5.77 2.90
C SER A 418 6.68 5.12 1.75
N ASN A 419 6.89 5.60 0.51
CA ASN A 419 6.31 5.02 -0.70
C ASN A 419 6.85 3.61 -0.99
N ALA A 420 8.17 3.39 -0.84
CA ALA A 420 8.79 2.08 -1.04
C ALA A 420 8.21 1.05 -0.08
N VAL A 421 8.05 1.39 1.20
CA VAL A 421 7.52 0.48 2.22
C VAL A 421 6.01 0.26 2.06
N ARG A 422 5.23 1.29 1.70
CA ARG A 422 3.81 1.11 1.37
C ARG A 422 3.61 0.18 0.20
N LYS A 423 4.44 0.32 -0.84
CA LYS A 423 4.41 -0.57 -2.02
C LYS A 423 4.86 -1.99 -1.69
N ASN A 424 5.89 -2.12 -0.84
CA ASN A 424 6.52 -3.39 -0.47
C ASN A 424 6.66 -3.50 1.06
N PRO A 425 5.56 -3.83 1.79
CA PRO A 425 5.60 -3.92 3.26
C PRO A 425 6.54 -5.00 3.80
N PHE A 426 6.84 -6.01 2.97
CA PHE A 426 7.77 -7.09 3.27
C PHE A 426 9.07 -6.85 2.51
N SER A 427 9.94 -6.03 3.07
CA SER A 427 11.19 -5.65 2.43
C SER A 427 12.38 -5.70 3.37
N LEU A 428 13.56 -5.87 2.78
CA LEU A 428 14.82 -5.58 3.42
C LEU A 428 15.24 -4.17 2.98
N ILE A 429 15.32 -3.26 3.93
CA ILE A 429 15.71 -1.88 3.69
C ILE A 429 17.19 -1.76 4.02
N LEU A 430 17.98 -1.35 3.04
CA LEU A 430 19.42 -1.12 3.18
C LEU A 430 19.72 0.37 3.11
N PHE A 431 20.15 0.95 4.23
CA PHE A 431 20.75 2.27 4.28
C PHE A 431 22.27 2.13 4.15
N ASP A 432 22.79 2.42 2.96
CA ASP A 432 24.21 2.25 2.66
C ASP A 432 25.00 3.51 3.04
N GLU A 433 26.14 3.36 3.73
CA GLU A 433 27.02 4.43 4.23
C GLU A 433 26.29 5.43 5.15
N ILE A 434 25.65 4.91 6.21
CA ILE A 434 24.80 5.68 7.13
C ILE A 434 25.52 6.91 7.75
N GLU A 435 26.83 6.85 7.89
CA GLU A 435 27.65 7.96 8.41
C GLU A 435 27.68 9.19 7.49
N LYS A 436 27.25 9.07 6.24
CA LYS A 436 27.15 10.18 5.30
C LYS A 436 25.81 10.92 5.36
N ALA A 437 24.82 10.33 6.02
CA ALA A 437 23.50 10.92 6.17
C ALA A 437 23.54 12.21 7.00
N HIS A 438 22.65 13.14 6.68
CA HIS A 438 22.46 14.32 7.52
C HIS A 438 22.00 13.93 8.93
N PRO A 439 22.52 14.54 10.01
CA PRO A 439 22.19 14.18 11.40
C PRO A 439 20.71 14.21 11.72
N ASP A 440 19.92 15.10 11.09
CA ASP A 440 18.46 15.19 11.32
C ASP A 440 17.71 13.91 10.94
N LEU A 441 18.25 13.05 10.06
CA LEU A 441 17.67 11.75 9.73
C LEU A 441 17.66 10.77 10.91
N SER A 442 18.57 10.92 11.88
CA SER A 442 18.61 10.08 13.07
C SER A 442 17.28 10.10 13.82
N ASN A 443 16.62 11.25 13.92
CA ASN A 443 15.32 11.38 14.58
C ASN A 443 14.21 10.60 13.85
N THR A 444 14.24 10.62 12.51
CA THR A 444 13.30 9.86 11.68
C THR A 444 13.51 8.35 11.86
N PHE A 445 14.75 7.90 11.89
CA PHE A 445 15.08 6.50 12.11
C PHE A 445 14.68 6.02 13.51
N LEU A 446 14.83 6.86 14.56
CA LEU A 446 14.36 6.53 15.90
C LEU A 446 12.85 6.27 15.92
N GLN A 447 12.05 7.10 15.23
CA GLN A 447 10.61 6.88 15.13
C GLN A 447 10.30 5.51 14.47
N ILE A 448 11.01 5.16 13.41
CA ILE A 448 10.84 3.86 12.72
C ILE A 448 11.24 2.70 13.63
N PHE A 449 12.36 2.82 14.35
CA PHE A 449 12.88 1.73 15.19
C PHE A 449 12.01 1.47 16.43
N ASP A 450 11.41 2.52 17.01
CA ASP A 450 10.57 2.42 18.20
C ASP A 450 9.15 1.94 17.91
N ASN A 451 8.53 2.49 16.87
CA ASN A 451 7.10 2.30 16.60
C ASN A 451 6.83 1.50 15.33
N ALA A 452 7.86 1.20 14.53
CA ALA A 452 7.74 0.63 13.18
C ALA A 452 6.73 1.40 12.30
N GLU A 453 6.62 2.70 12.50
CA GLU A 453 5.75 3.57 11.70
C GLU A 453 6.49 4.84 11.31
N LEU A 454 6.25 5.29 10.09
CA LEU A 454 6.68 6.60 9.60
C LEU A 454 5.47 7.30 9.00
N THR A 455 5.12 8.46 9.54
CA THR A 455 4.16 9.36 8.91
C THR A 455 4.93 10.33 8.05
N ASP A 456 4.71 10.30 6.75
CA ASP A 456 5.34 11.24 5.83
C ASP A 456 4.71 12.64 5.94
N ASN A 457 5.33 13.62 5.30
CA ASN A 457 4.85 15.00 5.38
C ASN A 457 3.48 15.20 4.70
N SER A 458 3.03 14.28 3.83
CA SER A 458 1.67 14.28 3.28
C SER A 458 0.61 13.76 4.27
N GLY A 459 1.05 13.25 5.43
CA GLY A 459 0.20 12.68 6.48
C GLY A 459 -0.12 11.19 6.30
N LEU A 460 0.44 10.55 5.29
CA LEU A 460 0.27 9.12 5.04
C LEU A 460 1.25 8.30 5.88
N LYS A 461 0.75 7.24 6.48
CA LYS A 461 1.55 6.33 7.30
C LYS A 461 2.14 5.19 6.47
N ALA A 462 3.38 4.82 6.77
CA ALA A 462 4.04 3.61 6.28
C ALA A 462 4.35 2.69 7.46
N ASP A 463 4.03 1.40 7.33
CA ASP A 463 4.21 0.37 8.37
C ASP A 463 5.47 -0.46 8.11
N PHE A 464 6.42 -0.39 9.04
CA PHE A 464 7.72 -1.08 8.99
C PHE A 464 7.76 -2.37 9.82
N LYS A 465 6.63 -2.83 10.40
CA LYS A 465 6.59 -4.01 11.29
C LYS A 465 7.12 -5.29 10.63
N ASN A 466 6.97 -5.41 9.32
CA ASN A 466 7.42 -6.58 8.57
C ASN A 466 8.73 -6.34 7.81
N THR A 467 9.44 -5.24 8.06
CA THR A 467 10.71 -4.94 7.40
C THR A 467 11.91 -5.42 8.21
N ILE A 468 13.00 -5.72 7.53
CA ILE A 468 14.34 -5.88 8.10
C ILE A 468 15.14 -4.67 7.68
N ILE A 469 15.71 -3.93 8.63
CA ILE A 469 16.48 -2.73 8.39
C ILE A 469 17.96 -3.04 8.61
N ILE A 470 18.78 -2.78 7.61
CA ILE A 470 20.23 -2.95 7.67
C ILE A 470 20.88 -1.62 7.30
N MET A 471 21.74 -1.15 8.15
CA MET A 471 22.58 0.02 7.92
C MET A 471 24.01 -0.45 7.69
N THR A 472 24.74 0.10 6.72
CA THR A 472 26.16 -0.16 6.57
C THR A 472 26.98 1.06 6.97
N SER A 473 28.16 0.82 7.54
CA SER A 473 29.09 1.88 7.92
C SER A 473 30.55 1.46 7.71
N ASN A 474 31.39 2.43 7.41
CA ASN A 474 32.84 2.30 7.33
C ASN A 474 33.57 3.03 8.47
N LEU A 475 32.85 3.42 9.54
CA LEU A 475 33.42 4.13 10.68
C LEU A 475 34.47 3.29 11.43
N GLY A 476 35.51 3.94 11.93
CA GLY A 476 36.58 3.33 12.74
C GLY A 476 37.70 2.65 11.96
N LEU A 477 37.62 2.63 10.62
CA LEU A 477 38.63 1.95 9.78
C LEU A 477 39.72 2.86 9.24
N LYS A 478 39.50 4.16 9.19
CA LYS A 478 40.49 5.14 8.66
C LYS A 478 41.71 5.35 9.56
N GLU A 479 41.63 4.95 10.84
CA GLU A 479 42.69 5.15 11.84
C GLU A 479 43.58 3.90 12.06
N SER A 480 43.36 2.80 11.36
CA SER A 480 44.04 1.53 11.60
C SER A 480 45.22 1.27 10.67
N ASN A 481 46.17 2.22 10.56
CA ASN A 481 47.48 1.96 9.91
C ASN A 481 48.48 1.23 10.82
N GLU A 482 48.08 0.79 12.01
CA GLU A 482 48.93 0.00 12.91
C GLU A 482 48.55 -1.48 12.90
N LEU A 483 49.48 -2.30 12.49
CA LEU A 483 49.46 -3.78 12.54
C LEU A 483 49.21 -4.26 13.99
N GLY A 484 48.06 -4.84 14.26
CA GLY A 484 47.85 -5.54 15.54
C GLY A 484 46.41 -5.98 15.84
N PHE A 485 46.21 -7.28 15.91
CA PHE A 485 45.16 -8.09 16.55
C PHE A 485 43.69 -7.73 16.30
N LEU A 486 42.90 -8.70 15.89
CA LEU A 486 41.47 -8.68 15.59
C LEU A 486 40.60 -8.04 16.70
N SER A 487 40.93 -8.25 17.98
CA SER A 487 40.23 -7.68 19.13
C SER A 487 40.33 -6.15 19.23
N LYS A 488 41.44 -5.54 18.76
CA LYS A 488 41.62 -4.09 18.77
C LYS A 488 40.78 -3.35 17.71
N ASN A 489 40.44 -4.03 16.61
CA ASN A 489 39.66 -3.42 15.52
C ASN A 489 38.17 -3.31 15.89
N GLU A 490 37.61 -4.31 16.57
CA GLU A 490 36.22 -4.25 17.08
C GLU A 490 36.04 -3.16 18.16
N GLU A 491 36.99 -3.05 19.09
CA GLU A 491 36.94 -2.00 20.12
C GLU A 491 37.05 -0.60 19.55
N LYS A 492 37.93 -0.38 18.56
CA LYS A 492 38.07 0.89 17.87
C LYS A 492 36.82 1.26 17.07
N SER A 493 36.25 0.28 16.33
CA SER A 493 35.01 0.48 15.59
C SER A 493 33.85 0.79 16.53
N ASN A 494 33.72 0.07 17.64
CA ASN A 494 32.70 0.34 18.65
C ASN A 494 32.84 1.72 19.28
N ARG A 495 34.07 2.21 19.50
CA ARG A 495 34.31 3.56 20.00
C ARG A 495 33.90 4.61 18.96
N ALA A 496 34.33 4.47 17.72
CA ALA A 496 33.95 5.38 16.64
C ALA A 496 32.43 5.45 16.41
N ILE A 497 31.73 4.32 16.55
CA ILE A 497 30.27 4.27 16.47
C ILE A 497 29.63 5.04 17.64
N LYS A 498 30.15 4.86 18.87
CA LYS A 498 29.65 5.56 20.05
C LYS A 498 29.93 7.07 20.00
N ASP A 499 31.02 7.47 19.35
CA ASP A 499 31.37 8.88 19.19
C ASP A 499 30.54 9.55 18.09
N PHE A 500 30.10 8.78 17.08
CA PHE A 500 29.33 9.31 15.94
C PHE A 500 27.81 9.32 16.19
N PHE A 501 27.28 8.23 16.73
CA PHE A 501 25.83 8.08 16.94
C PHE A 501 25.45 8.35 18.40
N ALA A 502 24.32 9.03 18.60
CA ALA A 502 23.75 9.22 19.92
C ALA A 502 23.48 7.88 20.62
N PRO A 503 23.65 7.78 21.95
CA PRO A 503 23.36 6.54 22.70
C PRO A 503 21.95 5.99 22.47
N GLU A 504 20.98 6.88 22.29
CA GLU A 504 19.59 6.52 22.01
C GLU A 504 19.46 5.75 20.69
N PHE A 505 20.18 6.17 19.66
CA PHE A 505 20.18 5.49 18.37
C PHE A 505 20.82 4.09 18.44
N ILE A 506 21.94 3.98 19.14
CA ILE A 506 22.67 2.70 19.30
C ILE A 506 21.81 1.70 20.08
N ASN A 507 21.07 2.14 21.11
CA ASN A 507 20.21 1.28 21.93
C ASN A 507 19.00 0.72 21.17
N ARG A 508 18.68 1.23 20.00
CA ARG A 508 17.60 0.72 19.13
C ARG A 508 18.08 -0.26 18.07
N ILE A 509 19.39 -0.47 17.96
CA ILE A 509 19.99 -1.44 17.06
C ILE A 509 20.02 -2.80 17.75
N ASP A 510 19.39 -3.81 17.15
CA ASP A 510 19.35 -5.18 17.70
C ASP A 510 20.75 -5.79 17.79
N LYS A 511 21.56 -5.60 16.75
CA LYS A 511 22.97 -6.07 16.72
C LYS A 511 23.82 -5.18 15.83
N ILE A 512 25.05 -4.91 16.34
CA ILE A 512 26.16 -4.38 15.54
C ILE A 512 26.99 -5.59 15.13
N LEU A 513 27.21 -5.74 13.82
CA LEU A 513 27.88 -6.89 13.22
C LEU A 513 29.15 -6.42 12.50
N HIS A 514 30.32 -6.87 12.98
CA HIS A 514 31.61 -6.47 12.46
C HIS A 514 32.07 -7.48 11.40
N PHE A 515 32.23 -7.02 10.16
CA PHE A 515 32.73 -7.82 9.05
C PHE A 515 34.25 -7.87 9.10
N ASN A 516 34.77 -9.10 8.98
CA ASN A 516 36.20 -9.34 8.95
C ASN A 516 36.80 -8.96 7.61
N ASP A 517 38.06 -8.55 7.62
CA ASP A 517 38.85 -8.41 6.40
C ASP A 517 39.02 -9.79 5.73
N LEU A 518 39.16 -9.78 4.41
CA LEU A 518 39.23 -11.01 3.61
C LEU A 518 40.68 -11.51 3.57
N ASP A 519 40.91 -12.73 4.02
CA ASP A 519 42.21 -13.39 3.89
C ASP A 519 42.40 -14.01 2.48
N ASP A 520 43.63 -14.43 2.17
CA ASP A 520 43.99 -15.00 0.88
C ASP A 520 43.14 -16.27 0.56
N THR A 521 42.76 -17.07 1.55
CA THR A 521 41.98 -18.30 1.36
C THR A 521 40.54 -17.98 1.00
N VAL A 522 39.98 -16.96 1.59
CA VAL A 522 38.63 -16.43 1.27
C VAL A 522 38.63 -15.78 -0.10
N LEU A 523 39.66 -14.99 -0.42
CA LEU A 523 39.78 -14.34 -1.73
C LEU A 523 39.82 -15.35 -2.88
N VAL A 524 40.54 -16.47 -2.72
CA VAL A 524 40.55 -17.56 -3.72
C VAL A 524 39.15 -18.14 -3.95
N LYS A 525 38.35 -18.32 -2.89
CA LYS A 525 36.96 -18.78 -3.01
C LYS A 525 36.06 -17.77 -3.74
N ILE A 526 36.26 -16.49 -3.47
CA ILE A 526 35.52 -15.40 -4.15
C ILE A 526 35.87 -15.38 -5.65
N ILE A 527 37.15 -15.51 -6.00
CA ILE A 527 37.60 -15.59 -7.40
C ILE A 527 36.94 -16.80 -8.10
N GLN A 528 36.93 -17.96 -7.45
CA GLN A 528 36.29 -19.14 -8.02
C GLN A 528 34.80 -18.89 -8.29
N LYS A 529 34.07 -18.31 -7.32
CA LYS A 529 32.65 -17.95 -7.50
C LYS A 529 32.44 -17.01 -8.69
N GLU A 530 33.26 -15.96 -8.83
CA GLU A 530 33.15 -15.01 -9.95
C GLU A 530 33.46 -15.66 -11.31
N LEU A 531 34.47 -16.56 -11.39
CA LEU A 531 34.76 -17.32 -12.60
C LEU A 531 33.62 -18.27 -12.97
N ASP A 532 32.98 -18.90 -11.98
CA ASP A 532 31.82 -19.76 -12.18
C ASP A 532 30.59 -18.97 -12.65
N GLU A 533 30.37 -17.75 -12.12
CA GLU A 533 29.32 -16.85 -12.59
C GLU A 533 29.53 -16.39 -14.03
N ILE A 534 30.78 -16.01 -14.39
CA ILE A 534 31.14 -15.66 -15.77
C ILE A 534 30.94 -16.88 -16.70
N SER A 535 31.36 -18.06 -16.26
CA SER A 535 31.17 -19.30 -17.04
C SER A 535 29.70 -19.61 -17.32
N LYS A 536 28.78 -19.32 -16.39
CA LYS A 536 27.32 -19.48 -16.61
C LYS A 536 26.79 -18.54 -17.68
N ASN A 537 27.37 -17.33 -17.79
CA ASN A 537 26.98 -16.34 -18.81
C ASN A 537 27.57 -16.67 -20.20
N LEU A 538 28.69 -17.38 -20.23
CA LEU A 538 29.33 -17.84 -21.46
C LEU A 538 28.73 -19.18 -21.89
N LYS A 539 27.91 -19.20 -22.93
CA LYS A 539 27.25 -20.42 -23.43
C LYS A 539 28.27 -21.51 -23.76
N ASN A 540 28.19 -22.63 -23.02
CA ASN A 540 29.05 -23.82 -23.22
C ASN A 540 30.56 -23.62 -23.01
N ILE A 541 30.99 -22.61 -22.24
CA ILE A 541 32.39 -22.38 -21.95
C ILE A 541 32.62 -22.41 -20.43
N GLN A 542 33.57 -23.24 -20.01
CA GLN A 542 33.97 -23.35 -18.62
C GLN A 542 35.33 -22.68 -18.41
N LEU A 543 35.41 -21.76 -17.43
CA LEU A 543 36.64 -21.11 -17.00
C LEU A 543 37.23 -21.88 -15.81
N VAL A 544 38.45 -22.39 -15.95
CA VAL A 544 39.16 -23.13 -14.88
C VAL A 544 40.49 -22.46 -14.61
N ALA A 545 40.67 -21.89 -13.42
CA ALA A 545 41.93 -21.27 -13.00
C ALA A 545 42.67 -22.18 -11.99
N ASP A 546 43.99 -22.28 -12.12
CA ASP A 546 44.79 -22.91 -11.10
C ASP A 546 44.91 -22.05 -9.83
N GLU A 547 45.35 -22.60 -8.71
CA GLU A 547 45.41 -21.88 -7.44
C GLU A 547 46.38 -20.65 -7.49
N LYS A 548 47.46 -20.77 -8.25
CA LYS A 548 48.43 -19.67 -8.40
C LYS A 548 47.83 -18.50 -9.18
N ALA A 549 47.05 -18.79 -10.24
CA ALA A 549 46.34 -17.79 -11.01
C ALA A 549 45.22 -17.11 -10.18
N LYS A 550 44.46 -17.90 -9.40
CA LYS A 550 43.46 -17.36 -8.47
C LYS A 550 44.08 -16.44 -7.43
N LEU A 551 45.20 -16.86 -6.82
CA LEU A 551 45.91 -16.04 -5.83
C LEU A 551 46.52 -14.76 -6.46
N TYR A 552 47.02 -14.84 -7.70
CA TYR A 552 47.48 -13.66 -8.44
C TYR A 552 46.35 -12.68 -8.68
N LEU A 553 45.21 -13.15 -9.19
CA LEU A 553 44.02 -12.33 -9.40
C LEU A 553 43.51 -11.73 -8.09
N ALA A 554 43.49 -12.52 -7.02
CA ALA A 554 43.09 -12.06 -5.69
C ALA A 554 43.95 -10.91 -5.20
N LYS A 555 45.27 -11.08 -5.23
CA LYS A 555 46.21 -10.04 -4.79
C LYS A 555 46.16 -8.77 -5.66
N LYS A 556 45.91 -8.92 -6.95
CA LYS A 556 45.77 -7.79 -7.86
C LYS A 556 44.46 -7.04 -7.67
N ALA A 557 43.40 -7.77 -7.38
CA ALA A 557 42.06 -7.25 -7.20
C ALA A 557 41.76 -6.71 -5.79
N TYR A 558 42.48 -7.22 -4.77
CA TYR A 558 42.29 -6.80 -3.40
C TYR A 558 43.07 -5.56 -3.07
N ASN A 559 42.36 -4.52 -2.65
CA ASN A 559 42.92 -3.33 -2.05
C ASN A 559 42.22 -3.08 -0.71
N LYS A 560 42.95 -2.78 0.36
CA LYS A 560 42.36 -2.51 1.69
C LYS A 560 41.28 -1.43 1.69
N GLU A 561 41.36 -0.45 0.78
CA GLU A 561 40.37 0.63 0.67
C GLU A 561 39.12 0.23 -0.12
N PHE A 562 39.28 -0.58 -1.17
CA PHE A 562 38.18 -0.90 -2.10
C PHE A 562 37.70 -2.36 -2.01
N GLY A 563 38.41 -3.19 -1.25
CA GLY A 563 38.13 -4.62 -1.13
C GLY A 563 38.16 -5.33 -2.48
N VAL A 564 37.20 -6.17 -2.77
CA VAL A 564 37.09 -6.93 -4.04
C VAL A 564 36.22 -6.25 -5.10
N ARG A 565 35.85 -4.98 -4.93
CA ARG A 565 34.99 -4.24 -5.92
C ARG A 565 35.58 -4.23 -7.33
N LEU A 566 36.89 -4.19 -7.44
CA LEU A 566 37.60 -4.15 -8.73
C LEU A 566 37.76 -5.53 -9.39
N LEU A 567 37.35 -6.61 -8.72
CA LEU A 567 37.56 -7.99 -9.17
C LEU A 567 37.01 -8.26 -10.58
N LYS A 568 35.75 -7.90 -10.81
CA LYS A 568 35.11 -8.11 -12.14
C LYS A 568 35.82 -7.37 -13.25
N ARG A 569 36.28 -6.16 -12.96
CA ARG A 569 37.04 -5.34 -13.90
C ARG A 569 38.37 -5.98 -14.21
N ILE A 570 39.13 -6.40 -13.19
CA ILE A 570 40.45 -7.03 -13.37
C ILE A 570 40.35 -8.37 -14.12
N ILE A 571 39.33 -9.18 -13.82
CA ILE A 571 39.06 -10.40 -14.58
C ILE A 571 38.75 -10.06 -16.05
N SER A 572 37.99 -9.03 -16.31
CA SER A 572 37.67 -8.59 -17.67
C SER A 572 38.91 -8.09 -18.41
N GLU A 573 39.76 -7.30 -17.75
CA GLU A 573 40.99 -6.75 -18.35
C GLU A 573 42.04 -7.84 -18.60
N GLU A 574 42.25 -8.76 -17.64
CA GLU A 574 43.34 -9.74 -17.73
C GLU A 574 42.99 -10.96 -18.60
N ILE A 575 41.74 -11.29 -18.67
CA ILE A 575 41.25 -12.57 -19.24
C ILE A 575 40.23 -12.32 -20.34
N GLY A 576 39.35 -11.31 -20.14
CA GLY A 576 38.20 -11.07 -20.98
C GLY A 576 38.51 -10.85 -22.44
N GLU A 577 39.47 -9.98 -22.78
CA GLU A 577 39.88 -9.69 -24.16
C GLU A 577 40.32 -10.96 -24.88
N LYS A 578 41.24 -11.71 -24.28
CA LYS A 578 41.82 -12.93 -24.86
C LYS A 578 40.78 -14.05 -25.05
N ILE A 579 39.85 -14.18 -24.07
CA ILE A 579 38.78 -15.17 -24.16
C ILE A 579 37.76 -14.76 -25.21
N SER A 580 37.46 -13.46 -25.34
CA SER A 580 36.50 -12.96 -26.32
C SER A 580 36.93 -13.25 -27.76
N ASP A 581 38.20 -13.07 -28.07
CA ASP A 581 38.74 -13.40 -29.39
C ASP A 581 38.64 -14.89 -29.72
N GLU A 582 38.90 -15.75 -28.75
CA GLU A 582 38.80 -17.20 -28.93
C GLU A 582 37.34 -17.68 -29.02
N ILE A 583 36.41 -17.01 -28.38
CA ILE A 583 34.98 -17.29 -28.47
C ILE A 583 34.44 -16.86 -29.85
N LEU A 584 34.83 -15.69 -30.30
CA LEU A 584 34.29 -15.12 -31.54
C LEU A 584 34.94 -15.72 -32.79
N PHE A 585 36.25 -15.88 -32.73
CA PHE A 585 37.06 -16.19 -33.93
C PHE A 585 37.93 -17.44 -33.80
N GLY A 586 38.14 -17.96 -32.57
CA GLY A 586 39.08 -19.02 -32.27
C GLY A 586 38.49 -20.37 -31.91
N LYS A 587 39.18 -21.10 -31.04
CA LYS A 587 38.93 -22.50 -30.67
C LYS A 587 37.67 -22.68 -29.82
N LEU A 588 37.24 -21.65 -29.09
CA LEU A 588 36.08 -21.71 -28.20
C LEU A 588 34.74 -21.38 -28.89
N LYS A 589 34.71 -21.21 -30.21
CA LYS A 589 33.49 -20.91 -30.99
C LYS A 589 32.37 -21.94 -30.83
N LYS A 590 32.74 -23.21 -30.57
CA LYS A 590 31.79 -24.31 -30.32
C LYS A 590 31.61 -24.66 -28.84
N GLY A 591 32.17 -23.85 -27.94
CA GLY A 591 32.29 -24.16 -26.51
C GLY A 591 33.60 -24.87 -26.18
N GLY A 592 33.86 -25.07 -24.89
CA GLY A 592 35.08 -25.74 -24.41
C GLY A 592 35.52 -25.30 -23.03
N ILE A 593 36.76 -25.66 -22.67
CA ILE A 593 37.35 -25.31 -21.37
C ILE A 593 38.52 -24.34 -21.62
N ALA A 594 38.44 -23.15 -21.02
CA ALA A 594 39.57 -22.22 -20.98
C ALA A 594 40.29 -22.37 -19.64
N LYS A 595 41.53 -22.87 -19.69
CA LYS A 595 42.39 -23.01 -18.50
C LYS A 595 43.26 -21.80 -18.32
N ILE A 596 43.18 -21.17 -17.16
CA ILE A 596 43.89 -19.98 -16.76
C ILE A 596 45.05 -20.40 -15.86
N LYS A 597 46.30 -20.12 -16.26
CA LYS A 597 47.50 -20.48 -15.50
C LYS A 597 48.44 -19.28 -15.36
N LEU A 598 49.17 -19.25 -14.26
CA LEU A 598 50.24 -18.26 -14.06
C LEU A 598 51.52 -18.78 -14.68
N ASN A 599 52.11 -18.04 -15.64
CA ASN A 599 53.39 -18.43 -16.25
C ASN A 599 54.59 -18.05 -15.37
N LYS A 600 55.79 -18.51 -15.77
CA LYS A 600 57.05 -18.22 -15.04
C LYS A 600 57.39 -16.71 -14.97
N ASN A 601 56.83 -15.92 -15.86
CA ASN A 601 57.06 -14.46 -15.94
C ASN A 601 56.04 -13.67 -15.14
N GLY A 602 55.17 -14.33 -14.34
CA GLY A 602 54.16 -13.66 -13.51
C GLY A 602 52.96 -13.10 -14.28
N LYS A 603 52.69 -13.54 -15.52
CA LYS A 603 51.53 -13.15 -16.33
C LYS A 603 50.56 -14.33 -16.47
N LEU A 604 49.28 -14.02 -16.67
CA LEU A 604 48.26 -15.01 -16.93
C LEU A 604 48.31 -15.50 -18.37
N ASP A 605 48.43 -16.80 -18.54
CA ASP A 605 48.33 -17.52 -19.81
C ASP A 605 47.02 -18.29 -19.87
N LEU A 606 46.43 -18.30 -21.06
CA LEU A 606 45.20 -19.01 -21.38
C LEU A 606 45.50 -20.20 -22.27
N ILE A 607 44.98 -21.37 -21.91
CA ILE A 607 45.12 -22.62 -22.64
C ILE A 607 43.72 -23.08 -23.03
N PHE A 608 43.48 -23.26 -24.31
CA PHE A 608 42.21 -23.60 -24.89
C PHE A 608 42.16 -25.00 -25.47
#